data_7bf635fde9cb788e2d2b52ea8cc0c0d3
#
_entry.id   7bf635fde9cb788e2d2b52ea8cc0c0d3
#
_cell.length_a   1.000
_cell.length_b   1.000
_cell.length_c   1.000
_cell.angle_alpha   90.00
_cell.angle_beta   90.00
_cell.angle_gamma   90.00
#
_symmetry.space_group_name_H-M   'P 1'
#
loop_
_entity.id
_entity.type
_entity.pdbx_description
1 polymer ?
#
loop_
_entity_poly.entity_id
_entity_poly.type
_entity_poly.pdbx_seq_one_letter_code
_entity_poly.pdbx_strand_id
1 'polypeptide(L)'
;MTISRIALGLSLALSAAACASNPSKAQTNYSKADIDFMAGMIHHHAQAIVMSRWAPTHGASSSVTTLAERIINAQQDEILSMQRWLRSHGQPVPEPDPRGMMMEMGGMKHEMLMPGMLTDAQMKQLDEARGKDFDLLFLRFMIQHHQGAVTMVNDLFGTPGAAQETTVYKMASDVFADQTTEIDRMQKMLASAVFETGTR
;
A
#
# COMPACT_ATOMS: atom_id res chain seq x y z
N MET A 1 -40.53 -62.55 65.20
CA MET A 1 -39.26 -62.55 64.43
C MET A 1 -39.47 -61.67 63.22
N THR A 2 -38.95 -60.45 63.28
CA THR A 2 -39.14 -59.40 62.22
C THR A 2 -37.78 -59.12 61.60
N ILE A 3 -37.67 -59.46 60.31
CA ILE A 3 -36.43 -59.25 59.58
C ILE A 3 -36.52 -57.88 58.88
N SER A 4 -35.64 -56.93 59.33
CA SER A 4 -35.53 -55.60 58.74
C SER A 4 -34.65 -55.69 57.54
N ARG A 5 -35.14 -55.25 56.36
CA ARG A 5 -34.35 -55.12 55.09
C ARG A 5 -33.85 -53.71 55.01
N ILE A 6 -32.51 -53.53 55.09
CA ILE A 6 -31.79 -52.28 54.81
C ILE A 6 -31.59 -52.19 53.29
N ALA A 7 -32.19 -51.19 52.66
CA ALA A 7 -31.95 -50.85 51.26
C ALA A 7 -30.80 -49.83 51.19
N LEU A 8 -29.69 -50.25 50.58
CA LEU A 8 -28.53 -49.42 50.32
C LEU A 8 -28.74 -48.70 49.00
N GLY A 9 -29.05 -47.40 49.06
CA GLY A 9 -29.20 -46.53 47.88
C GLY A 9 -27.84 -46.09 47.35
N LEU A 10 -27.46 -46.55 46.18
CA LEU A 10 -26.23 -46.12 45.48
C LEU A 10 -26.56 -44.87 44.67
N SER A 11 -26.14 -43.69 45.13
CA SER A 11 -26.28 -42.42 44.43
C SER A 11 -25.13 -42.27 43.42
N LEU A 12 -25.46 -42.40 42.13
CA LEU A 12 -24.51 -42.17 41.04
C LEU A 12 -24.44 -40.66 40.76
N ALA A 13 -23.35 -40.01 41.20
CA ALA A 13 -23.07 -38.59 40.89
C ALA A 13 -22.54 -38.49 39.45
N LEU A 14 -23.36 -37.99 38.51
CA LEU A 14 -22.99 -37.70 37.12
C LEU A 14 -22.20 -36.36 37.13
N SER A 15 -20.86 -36.42 37.08
CA SER A 15 -20.02 -35.25 36.86
C SER A 15 -20.07 -34.83 35.42
N ALA A 16 -20.83 -33.80 35.07
CA ALA A 16 -20.79 -33.16 33.80
C ALA A 16 -19.50 -32.32 33.66
N ALA A 17 -18.50 -32.86 33.00
CA ALA A 17 -17.34 -32.10 32.59
C ALA A 17 -17.77 -31.10 31.51
N ALA A 18 -17.97 -29.85 31.87
CA ALA A 18 -18.15 -28.77 30.92
C ALA A 18 -16.81 -28.53 30.20
N CYS A 19 -16.71 -29.01 28.96
CA CYS A 19 -15.65 -28.59 28.04
C CYS A 19 -15.82 -27.10 27.75
N ALA A 20 -15.12 -26.26 28.49
CA ALA A 20 -14.96 -24.86 28.12
C ALA A 20 -14.13 -24.82 26.82
N SER A 21 -14.80 -24.76 25.67
CA SER A 21 -14.18 -24.44 24.42
C SER A 21 -13.68 -23.00 24.53
N ASN A 22 -12.37 -22.81 24.71
CA ASN A 22 -11.74 -21.52 24.46
C ASN A 22 -12.14 -21.08 23.06
N PRO A 23 -12.70 -19.87 22.87
CA PRO A 23 -12.88 -19.34 21.54
C PRO A 23 -11.49 -19.26 20.88
N SER A 24 -11.21 -20.17 19.98
CA SER A 24 -10.08 -20.08 19.08
C SER A 24 -10.14 -18.68 18.47
N LYS A 25 -9.11 -17.81 18.71
CA LYS A 25 -8.97 -16.60 17.94
C LYS A 25 -9.04 -17.01 16.48
N ALA A 26 -10.06 -16.54 15.76
CA ALA A 26 -10.16 -16.76 14.33
C ALA A 26 -8.81 -16.37 13.74
N GLN A 27 -8.09 -17.33 13.16
CA GLN A 27 -6.79 -17.10 12.57
C GLN A 27 -7.04 -16.17 11.38
N THR A 28 -6.64 -14.90 11.51
CA THR A 28 -6.71 -13.96 10.41
C THR A 28 -5.74 -14.44 9.35
N ASN A 29 -6.18 -14.52 8.09
CA ASN A 29 -5.32 -14.91 6.97
C ASN A 29 -4.50 -13.75 6.42
N TYR A 30 -4.42 -12.64 7.13
CA TYR A 30 -3.58 -11.47 6.84
C TYR A 30 -2.63 -11.17 8.00
N SER A 31 -1.50 -10.58 7.69
CA SER A 31 -0.40 -10.25 8.60
C SER A 31 -0.32 -8.75 8.89
N LYS A 32 0.53 -8.37 9.86
CA LYS A 32 0.88 -6.96 10.06
C LYS A 32 1.53 -6.35 8.82
N ALA A 33 2.36 -7.12 8.10
CA ALA A 33 2.99 -6.65 6.86
C ALA A 33 1.97 -6.30 5.78
N ASP A 34 0.85 -7.03 5.70
CA ASP A 34 -0.23 -6.72 4.77
C ASP A 34 -0.90 -5.38 5.12
N ILE A 35 -1.14 -5.15 6.42
CA ILE A 35 -1.70 -3.88 6.90
C ILE A 35 -0.75 -2.72 6.59
N ASP A 36 0.54 -2.87 6.91
CA ASP A 36 1.56 -1.86 6.70
C ASP A 36 1.74 -1.54 5.20
N PHE A 37 1.70 -2.58 4.34
CA PHE A 37 1.74 -2.40 2.89
C PHE A 37 0.55 -1.61 2.38
N MET A 38 -0.67 -2.00 2.75
CA MET A 38 -1.89 -1.31 2.31
C MET A 38 -1.92 0.15 2.79
N ALA A 39 -1.56 0.39 4.05
CA ALA A 39 -1.52 1.75 4.61
C ALA A 39 -0.41 2.61 3.98
N GLY A 40 0.79 2.06 3.84
CA GLY A 40 1.93 2.77 3.26
C GLY A 40 1.73 3.11 1.79
N MET A 41 1.17 2.18 1.00
CA MET A 41 0.93 2.38 -0.42
C MET A 41 -0.13 3.47 -0.69
N ILE A 42 -1.08 3.70 0.21
CA ILE A 42 -2.02 4.83 0.13
C ILE A 42 -1.27 6.17 0.11
N HIS A 43 -0.30 6.36 1.01
CA HIS A 43 0.50 7.59 1.06
C HIS A 43 1.45 7.69 -0.14
N HIS A 44 2.07 6.56 -0.52
CA HIS A 44 2.93 6.48 -1.69
C HIS A 44 2.17 6.95 -2.94
N HIS A 45 1.02 6.40 -3.24
CA HIS A 45 0.18 6.78 -4.38
C HIS A 45 -0.30 8.24 -4.31
N ALA A 46 -0.58 8.76 -3.11
CA ALA A 46 -0.98 10.15 -2.95
C ALA A 46 0.10 11.12 -3.49
N GLN A 47 1.39 10.80 -3.33
CA GLN A 47 2.47 11.65 -3.85
C GLN A 47 2.51 11.63 -5.39
N ALA A 48 2.38 10.46 -6.03
CA ALA A 48 2.35 10.37 -7.49
C ALA A 48 1.17 11.14 -8.09
N ILE A 49 0.01 11.11 -7.42
CA ILE A 49 -1.17 11.88 -7.84
C ILE A 49 -0.89 13.39 -7.77
N VAL A 50 -0.21 13.88 -6.72
CA VAL A 50 0.17 15.30 -6.61
C VAL A 50 1.12 15.68 -7.74
N MET A 51 2.19 14.92 -7.95
CA MET A 51 3.13 15.14 -9.06
C MET A 51 2.42 15.18 -10.41
N SER A 52 1.51 14.24 -10.65
CA SER A 52 0.78 14.11 -11.90
C SER A 52 -0.19 15.27 -12.15
N ARG A 53 -0.81 15.82 -11.09
CA ARG A 53 -1.71 16.97 -11.19
C ARG A 53 -1.03 18.27 -11.63
N TRP A 54 0.28 18.35 -11.53
CA TRP A 54 1.04 19.50 -12.01
C TRP A 54 1.20 19.53 -13.53
N ALA A 55 1.13 18.39 -14.21
CA ALA A 55 1.36 18.32 -15.65
C ALA A 55 0.57 19.35 -16.48
N PRO A 56 -0.75 19.53 -16.32
CA PRO A 56 -1.52 20.49 -17.12
C PRO A 56 -1.12 21.96 -16.88
N THR A 57 -0.69 22.31 -15.65
CA THR A 57 -0.37 23.69 -15.25
C THR A 57 1.09 24.05 -15.42
N HIS A 58 1.97 23.05 -15.60
CA HIS A 58 3.42 23.22 -15.73
C HIS A 58 3.91 23.16 -17.19
N GLY A 59 2.95 23.16 -18.15
CA GLY A 59 3.30 23.18 -19.58
C GLY A 59 3.88 21.85 -20.08
N ALA A 60 3.47 20.74 -19.47
CA ALA A 60 3.89 19.41 -19.90
C ALA A 60 3.48 19.13 -21.36
N SER A 61 4.26 18.30 -22.06
CA SER A 61 3.88 17.79 -23.37
C SER A 61 2.61 16.96 -23.28
N SER A 62 1.92 16.80 -24.42
CA SER A 62 0.69 15.99 -24.49
C SER A 62 0.92 14.53 -24.06
N SER A 63 2.09 13.98 -24.36
CA SER A 63 2.45 12.62 -23.99
C SER A 63 2.63 12.46 -22.47
N VAL A 64 3.26 13.43 -21.80
CA VAL A 64 3.40 13.44 -20.35
C VAL A 64 2.07 13.72 -19.67
N THR A 65 1.25 14.65 -20.21
CA THR A 65 -0.10 14.91 -19.67
C THR A 65 -0.98 13.65 -19.74
N THR A 66 -0.99 12.94 -20.86
CA THR A 66 -1.76 11.68 -21.01
C THR A 66 -1.26 10.60 -20.04
N LEU A 67 0.05 10.49 -19.82
CA LEU A 67 0.61 9.56 -18.82
C LEU A 67 0.15 9.95 -17.41
N ALA A 68 0.25 11.23 -17.06
CA ALA A 68 -0.14 11.76 -15.75
C ALA A 68 -1.64 11.50 -15.44
N GLU A 69 -2.53 11.69 -16.43
CA GLU A 69 -3.96 11.37 -16.29
C GLU A 69 -4.21 9.89 -16.02
N ARG A 70 -3.47 8.99 -16.68
CA ARG A 70 -3.57 7.56 -16.43
C ARG A 70 -3.11 7.18 -15.03
N ILE A 71 -1.97 7.73 -14.57
CA ILE A 71 -1.45 7.53 -13.22
C ILE A 71 -2.48 8.00 -12.19
N ILE A 72 -3.06 9.19 -12.36
CA ILE A 72 -4.09 9.71 -11.44
C ILE A 72 -5.24 8.72 -11.32
N ASN A 73 -5.82 8.29 -12.44
CA ASN A 73 -7.01 7.44 -12.44
C ASN A 73 -6.71 6.07 -11.81
N ALA A 74 -5.64 5.39 -12.24
CA ALA A 74 -5.27 4.09 -11.73
C ALA A 74 -4.99 4.13 -10.21
N GLN A 75 -4.15 5.07 -9.77
CA GLN A 75 -3.73 5.12 -8.38
C GLN A 75 -4.83 5.64 -7.43
N GLN A 76 -5.79 6.44 -7.92
CA GLN A 76 -6.99 6.76 -7.13
C GLN A 76 -7.84 5.52 -6.86
N ASP A 77 -8.05 4.67 -7.86
CA ASP A 77 -8.83 3.44 -7.72
C ASP A 77 -8.13 2.43 -6.78
N GLU A 78 -6.79 2.36 -6.83
CA GLU A 78 -6.00 1.53 -5.93
C GLU A 78 -6.06 2.04 -4.49
N ILE A 79 -5.93 3.35 -4.24
CA ILE A 79 -6.13 3.96 -2.92
C ILE A 79 -7.51 3.58 -2.34
N LEU A 80 -8.57 3.76 -3.11
CA LEU A 80 -9.92 3.41 -2.67
C LEU A 80 -10.06 1.92 -2.36
N SER A 81 -9.38 1.06 -3.11
CA SER A 81 -9.39 -0.39 -2.90
C SER A 81 -8.65 -0.78 -1.62
N MET A 82 -7.48 -0.20 -1.36
CA MET A 82 -6.72 -0.39 -0.12
C MET A 82 -7.48 0.14 1.11
N GLN A 83 -8.11 1.31 1.00
CA GLN A 83 -8.95 1.86 2.08
C GLN A 83 -10.16 0.96 2.37
N ARG A 84 -10.82 0.39 1.34
CA ARG A 84 -11.92 -0.58 1.53
C ARG A 84 -11.43 -1.83 2.25
N TRP A 85 -10.28 -2.35 1.86
CA TRP A 85 -9.70 -3.53 2.50
C TRP A 85 -9.40 -3.27 3.98
N LEU A 86 -8.68 -2.19 4.30
CA LEU A 86 -8.37 -1.82 5.70
C LEU A 86 -9.64 -1.67 6.53
N ARG A 87 -10.66 -0.98 6.00
CA ARG A 87 -11.95 -0.80 6.68
C ARG A 87 -12.67 -2.11 6.93
N SER A 88 -12.70 -3.02 5.95
CA SER A 88 -13.37 -4.31 6.09
C SER A 88 -12.70 -5.24 7.10
N HIS A 89 -11.41 -5.00 7.39
CA HIS A 89 -10.64 -5.75 8.38
C HIS A 89 -10.53 -5.03 9.73
N GLY A 90 -11.29 -3.94 9.94
CA GLY A 90 -11.29 -3.18 11.19
C GLY A 90 -9.94 -2.51 11.49
N GLN A 91 -9.13 -2.27 10.44
CA GLN A 91 -7.83 -1.60 10.57
C GLN A 91 -7.97 -0.09 10.43
N PRO A 92 -7.06 0.69 11.02
CA PRO A 92 -6.98 2.13 10.79
C PRO A 92 -6.88 2.43 9.29
N VAL A 93 -7.70 3.38 8.81
CA VAL A 93 -7.72 3.78 7.41
C VAL A 93 -7.07 5.16 7.31
N PRO A 94 -5.85 5.27 6.76
CA PRO A 94 -5.19 6.55 6.64
C PRO A 94 -5.84 7.42 5.55
N GLU A 95 -5.85 8.72 5.79
CA GLU A 95 -6.09 9.70 4.73
C GLU A 95 -4.84 9.77 3.83
N PRO A 96 -5.03 9.86 2.50
CA PRO A 96 -3.90 9.96 1.57
C PRO A 96 -3.08 11.23 1.82
N ASP A 97 -1.86 11.10 2.36
CA ASP A 97 -0.94 12.21 2.60
C ASP A 97 0.31 12.04 1.70
N PRO A 98 0.58 12.97 0.76
CA PRO A 98 1.72 12.87 -0.15
C PRO A 98 3.09 13.04 0.53
N ARG A 99 3.13 13.46 1.80
CA ARG A 99 4.35 13.60 2.59
C ARG A 99 4.82 12.29 3.21
N GLY A 100 4.02 11.24 3.16
CA GLY A 100 4.34 9.94 3.75
C GLY A 100 3.58 9.66 5.04
N MET A 101 4.06 8.69 5.80
CA MET A 101 3.46 8.31 7.08
C MET A 101 4.00 9.16 8.21
N MET A 102 3.10 9.58 9.11
CA MET A 102 3.51 10.20 10.37
C MET A 102 3.74 9.11 11.41
N MET A 103 4.95 9.00 11.92
CA MET A 103 5.30 8.10 13.01
C MET A 103 5.64 8.89 14.27
N GLU A 104 5.16 8.43 15.43
CA GLU A 104 5.54 8.99 16.72
C GLU A 104 6.71 8.21 17.28
N MET A 105 7.86 8.87 17.41
CA MET A 105 9.07 8.30 18.00
C MET A 105 9.57 9.22 19.13
N GLY A 106 9.63 8.73 20.34
CA GLY A 106 10.11 9.52 21.49
C GLY A 106 9.26 10.75 21.82
N GLY A 107 7.94 10.72 21.54
CA GLY A 107 7.01 11.83 21.77
C GLY A 107 7.05 12.92 20.68
N MET A 108 7.82 12.74 19.61
CA MET A 108 7.87 13.60 18.45
C MET A 108 7.31 12.89 17.23
N LYS A 109 6.60 13.67 16.38
CA LYS A 109 6.09 13.16 15.09
C LYS A 109 7.19 13.31 14.03
N HIS A 110 7.50 12.21 13.37
CA HIS A 110 8.45 12.17 12.26
C HIS A 110 7.74 11.74 10.99
N GLU A 111 8.01 12.43 9.90
CA GLU A 111 7.60 11.99 8.56
C GLU A 111 8.51 10.84 8.12
N MET A 112 7.90 9.75 7.70
CA MET A 112 8.60 8.61 7.14
C MET A 112 8.20 8.45 5.67
N LEU A 113 9.15 8.72 4.79
CA LEU A 113 8.98 8.46 3.36
C LEU A 113 9.10 6.96 3.09
N MET A 114 8.18 6.41 2.30
CA MET A 114 8.29 5.06 1.77
C MET A 114 9.37 5.00 0.68
N PRO A 115 9.88 3.81 0.33
CA PRO A 115 10.85 3.64 -0.74
C PRO A 115 10.45 4.38 -2.01
N GLY A 116 11.37 5.11 -2.61
CA GLY A 116 11.16 5.84 -3.86
C GLY A 116 10.38 7.15 -3.78
N MET A 117 9.70 7.44 -2.68
CA MET A 117 9.04 8.75 -2.51
C MET A 117 10.04 9.89 -2.61
N LEU A 118 9.58 11.00 -3.16
CA LEU A 118 10.35 12.22 -3.30
C LEU A 118 10.44 12.95 -1.95
N THR A 119 11.61 13.51 -1.69
CA THR A 119 11.82 14.47 -0.61
C THR A 119 11.15 15.80 -0.94
N ASP A 120 10.93 16.66 0.08
CA ASP A 120 10.39 18.01 -0.12
C ASP A 120 11.22 18.82 -1.12
N ALA A 121 12.54 18.66 -1.11
CA ALA A 121 13.42 19.34 -2.04
C ALA A 121 13.21 18.89 -3.49
N GLN A 122 13.00 17.59 -3.72
CA GLN A 122 12.69 17.05 -5.05
C GLN A 122 11.28 17.46 -5.50
N MET A 123 10.30 17.42 -4.60
CA MET A 123 8.94 17.90 -4.89
C MET A 123 8.95 19.37 -5.30
N LYS A 124 9.66 20.21 -4.55
CA LYS A 124 9.84 21.62 -4.89
C LYS A 124 10.52 21.80 -6.25
N GLN A 125 11.57 21.05 -6.52
CA GLN A 125 12.28 21.12 -7.81
C GLN A 125 11.34 20.78 -8.97
N LEU A 126 10.46 19.80 -8.82
CA LEU A 126 9.47 19.44 -9.83
C LEU A 126 8.40 20.52 -9.99
N ASP A 127 7.90 21.10 -8.88
CA ASP A 127 6.88 22.14 -8.88
C ASP A 127 7.39 23.48 -9.49
N GLU A 128 8.70 23.74 -9.43
CA GLU A 128 9.33 24.90 -10.05
C GLU A 128 9.62 24.74 -11.55
N ALA A 129 9.72 23.50 -12.03
CA ALA A 129 10.03 23.20 -13.43
C ALA A 129 8.85 23.49 -14.38
N ARG A 130 9.13 23.84 -15.64
CA ARG A 130 8.12 24.12 -16.67
C ARG A 130 8.52 23.53 -18.02
N GLY A 131 7.51 23.25 -18.85
CA GLY A 131 7.69 22.78 -20.20
C GLY A 131 8.55 21.51 -20.28
N LYS A 132 9.57 21.56 -21.12
CA LYS A 132 10.46 20.40 -21.30
C LYS A 132 11.23 20.00 -20.04
N ASP A 133 11.64 20.96 -19.22
CA ASP A 133 12.34 20.67 -17.95
C ASP A 133 11.41 19.95 -16.97
N PHE A 134 10.13 20.33 -16.94
CA PHE A 134 9.13 19.59 -16.19
C PHE A 134 8.99 18.15 -16.70
N ASP A 135 8.87 17.94 -18.01
CA ASP A 135 8.75 16.60 -18.60
C ASP A 135 9.93 15.70 -18.19
N LEU A 136 11.15 16.20 -18.30
CA LEU A 136 12.34 15.43 -17.96
C LEU A 136 12.43 15.09 -16.47
N LEU A 137 12.10 16.04 -15.59
CA LEU A 137 12.08 15.81 -14.15
C LEU A 137 10.94 14.92 -13.73
N PHE A 138 9.74 15.12 -14.26
CA PHE A 138 8.57 14.28 -14.00
C PHE A 138 8.87 12.82 -14.34
N LEU A 139 9.39 12.54 -15.54
CA LEU A 139 9.70 11.19 -15.96
C LEU A 139 10.76 10.54 -15.05
N ARG A 140 11.84 11.25 -14.71
CA ARG A 140 12.90 10.73 -13.83
C ARG A 140 12.38 10.45 -12.42
N PHE A 141 11.67 11.38 -11.84
CA PHE A 141 11.17 11.27 -10.48
C PHE A 141 10.03 10.25 -10.38
N MET A 142 9.17 10.15 -11.40
CA MET A 142 8.12 9.14 -11.42
C MET A 142 8.69 7.73 -11.62
N ILE A 143 9.77 7.56 -12.39
CA ILE A 143 10.51 6.28 -12.46
C ILE A 143 11.07 5.90 -11.09
N GLN A 144 11.74 6.85 -10.38
CA GLN A 144 12.23 6.61 -9.01
C GLN A 144 11.08 6.18 -8.08
N HIS A 145 9.97 6.89 -8.14
CA HIS A 145 8.80 6.65 -7.32
C HIS A 145 8.21 5.26 -7.59
N HIS A 146 8.00 4.89 -8.83
CA HIS A 146 7.48 3.58 -9.23
C HIS A 146 8.42 2.42 -8.85
N GLN A 147 9.74 2.60 -8.97
CA GLN A 147 10.73 1.64 -8.48
C GLN A 147 10.59 1.41 -6.97
N GLY A 148 10.24 2.45 -6.22
CA GLY A 148 9.94 2.35 -4.79
C GLY A 148 8.72 1.47 -4.51
N ALA A 149 7.63 1.63 -5.28
CA ALA A 149 6.45 0.78 -5.16
C ALA A 149 6.77 -0.70 -5.45
N VAL A 150 7.57 -0.96 -6.49
CA VAL A 150 8.06 -2.31 -6.80
C VAL A 150 8.88 -2.89 -5.65
N THR A 151 9.72 -2.07 -5.00
CA THR A 151 10.47 -2.49 -3.80
C THR A 151 9.51 -2.86 -2.67
N MET A 152 8.51 -2.04 -2.38
CA MET A 152 7.51 -2.33 -1.34
C MET A 152 6.75 -3.64 -1.60
N VAL A 153 6.42 -3.95 -2.85
CA VAL A 153 5.79 -5.23 -3.22
C VAL A 153 6.75 -6.40 -3.00
N ASN A 154 8.00 -6.27 -3.41
CA ASN A 154 9.00 -7.31 -3.20
C ASN A 154 9.25 -7.58 -1.71
N ASP A 155 9.30 -6.53 -0.88
CA ASP A 155 9.44 -6.64 0.57
C ASP A 155 8.24 -7.36 1.20
N LEU A 156 7.03 -7.05 0.73
CA LEU A 156 5.82 -7.75 1.15
C LEU A 156 5.90 -9.25 0.82
N PHE A 157 6.19 -9.60 -0.43
CA PHE A 157 6.28 -11.01 -0.87
C PHE A 157 7.45 -11.74 -0.24
N GLY A 158 8.53 -11.05 0.13
CA GLY A 158 9.66 -11.60 0.88
C GLY A 158 9.39 -11.81 2.37
N THR A 159 8.31 -11.23 2.92
CA THR A 159 7.98 -11.33 4.33
C THR A 159 7.25 -12.64 4.65
N PRO A 160 7.76 -13.49 5.55
CA PRO A 160 7.11 -14.76 5.89
C PRO A 160 5.68 -14.56 6.42
N GLY A 161 4.71 -15.22 5.80
CA GLY A 161 3.31 -15.16 6.18
C GLY A 161 2.54 -13.94 5.67
N ALA A 162 3.18 -13.02 4.94
CA ALA A 162 2.49 -11.92 4.26
C ALA A 162 1.90 -12.37 2.92
N ALA A 163 0.98 -11.56 2.38
CA ALA A 163 0.29 -11.78 1.10
C ALA A 163 -0.39 -13.16 0.98
N GLN A 164 -0.84 -13.75 2.10
CA GLN A 164 -1.56 -15.02 2.07
C GLN A 164 -3.06 -14.82 1.77
N GLU A 165 -3.59 -13.64 2.02
CA GLU A 165 -4.96 -13.31 1.64
C GLU A 165 -5.02 -12.96 0.15
N THR A 166 -6.00 -13.53 -0.55
CA THR A 166 -6.17 -13.37 -2.00
C THR A 166 -6.26 -11.91 -2.44
N THR A 167 -6.94 -11.05 -1.66
CA THR A 167 -7.09 -9.62 -2.00
C THR A 167 -5.76 -8.89 -1.91
N VAL A 168 -4.97 -9.15 -0.86
CA VAL A 168 -3.63 -8.54 -0.68
C VAL A 168 -2.69 -9.00 -1.78
N TYR A 169 -2.64 -10.32 -2.03
CA TYR A 169 -1.82 -10.90 -3.08
C TYR A 169 -2.14 -10.31 -4.45
N LYS A 170 -3.45 -10.24 -4.77
CA LYS A 170 -3.90 -9.67 -6.04
C LYS A 170 -3.53 -8.19 -6.15
N MET A 171 -3.80 -7.38 -5.13
CA MET A 171 -3.48 -5.95 -5.11
C MET A 171 -1.98 -5.72 -5.32
N ALA A 172 -1.13 -6.43 -4.57
CA ALA A 172 0.32 -6.31 -4.70
C ALA A 172 0.82 -6.75 -6.08
N SER A 173 0.23 -7.81 -6.65
CA SER A 173 0.56 -8.27 -8.01
C SER A 173 0.13 -7.28 -9.09
N ASP A 174 -1.06 -6.69 -8.97
CA ASP A 174 -1.55 -5.67 -9.89
C ASP A 174 -0.65 -4.43 -9.83
N VAL A 175 -0.34 -3.91 -8.62
CA VAL A 175 0.60 -2.79 -8.44
C VAL A 175 1.96 -3.11 -9.07
N PHE A 176 2.51 -4.31 -8.86
CA PHE A 176 3.79 -4.70 -9.46
C PHE A 176 3.76 -4.65 -10.99
N ALA A 177 2.73 -5.21 -11.61
CA ALA A 177 2.58 -5.28 -13.06
C ALA A 177 2.40 -3.87 -13.67
N ASP A 178 1.53 -3.06 -13.08
CA ASP A 178 1.23 -1.72 -13.56
C ASP A 178 2.45 -0.80 -13.42
N GLN A 179 3.09 -0.78 -12.25
CA GLN A 179 4.28 0.05 -11.99
C GLN A 179 5.45 -0.33 -12.90
N THR A 180 5.69 -1.64 -13.11
CA THR A 180 6.76 -2.11 -14.00
C THR A 180 6.49 -1.70 -15.46
N THR A 181 5.26 -1.83 -15.92
CA THR A 181 4.85 -1.42 -17.27
C THR A 181 5.00 0.09 -17.48
N GLU A 182 4.64 0.88 -16.46
CA GLU A 182 4.79 2.34 -16.52
C GLU A 182 6.25 2.78 -16.46
N ILE A 183 7.11 2.12 -15.69
CA ILE A 183 8.56 2.35 -15.71
C ILE A 183 9.11 2.18 -17.13
N ASP A 184 8.81 1.07 -17.79
CA ASP A 184 9.27 0.81 -19.16
C ASP A 184 8.81 1.89 -20.15
N ARG A 185 7.56 2.33 -20.01
CA ARG A 185 7.00 3.41 -20.82
C ARG A 185 7.74 4.72 -20.58
N MET A 186 7.92 5.11 -19.30
CA MET A 186 8.60 6.35 -18.93
C MET A 186 10.07 6.37 -19.36
N GLN A 187 10.77 5.24 -19.28
CA GLN A 187 12.15 5.11 -19.76
C GLN A 187 12.25 5.37 -21.28
N LYS A 188 11.31 4.83 -22.07
CA LYS A 188 11.25 5.07 -23.52
C LYS A 188 10.95 6.54 -23.83
N MET A 189 10.00 7.15 -23.10
CA MET A 189 9.68 8.57 -23.25
C MET A 189 10.88 9.45 -22.88
N LEU A 190 11.56 9.15 -21.79
CA LEU A 190 12.76 9.88 -21.35
C LEU A 190 13.89 9.79 -22.36
N ALA A 191 14.17 8.59 -22.90
CA ALA A 191 15.17 8.39 -23.94
C ALA A 191 14.85 9.24 -25.16
N SER A 192 13.61 9.24 -25.66
CA SER A 192 13.17 10.04 -26.81
C SER A 192 13.36 11.55 -26.55
N ALA A 193 12.95 12.04 -25.37
CA ALA A 193 13.07 13.46 -25.00
C ALA A 193 14.53 13.93 -24.91
N VAL A 194 15.46 13.07 -24.51
CA VAL A 194 16.89 13.35 -24.44
C VAL A 194 17.51 13.39 -25.85
N PHE A 195 17.14 12.46 -26.74
CA PHE A 195 17.65 12.45 -28.13
C PHE A 195 17.26 13.71 -28.91
N GLU A 196 16.04 14.23 -28.74
CA GLU A 196 15.58 15.47 -29.37
C GLU A 196 16.36 16.72 -28.90
N THR A 197 17.03 16.66 -27.75
CA THR A 197 17.88 17.77 -27.24
C THR A 197 19.31 17.74 -27.80
N GLY A 198 19.83 16.56 -28.15
CA GLY A 198 21.20 16.40 -28.65
C GLY A 198 21.38 16.69 -30.14
N THR A 199 20.28 16.91 -30.89
CA THR A 199 20.30 17.15 -32.34
C THR A 199 20.09 18.61 -32.74
N ARG A 200 20.19 19.57 -31.79
CA ARG A 200 20.11 21.02 -32.09
C ARG A 200 21.43 21.71 -31.83
#